data_8cc70e4ccdb6bc69e180ed1ab94d8854
#
_entry.id   8cc70e4ccdb6bc69e180ed1ab94d8854
#
_cell.length_a   1.000
_cell.length_b   1.000
_cell.length_c   1.000
_cell.angle_alpha   90.00
_cell.angle_beta   90.00
_cell.angle_gamma   90.00
#
_symmetry.space_group_name_H-M   'P 1'
#
loop_
_entity.id
_entity.type
_entity.pdbx_description
1 polymer ?
#
loop_
_entity_poly.entity_id
_entity_poly.type
_entity_poly.pdbx_seq_one_letter_code
_entity_poly.pdbx_strand_id
1 'polypeptide(L)'
;MIIRRYRPSDQGAVIALFREFMWELAPPKLGGEFQAYIERAIGEELGRIEEYYFKRPDQGFWVAEAGPVIGMVGIERRDADTAELRRMAVARAHRKKGVGRALLAAAEAFCVKHGYRKLVLSTSELQQAAAQLYQSSGYSMVREEKAAPPSHKSVGAGLARFHYEKALG
;
A
#
# COMPACT_ATOMS: atom_id res chain seq x y z
N MET A 1 17.44 6.05 8.59
CA MET A 1 16.09 5.95 8.05
C MET A 1 15.08 6.39 9.10
N ILE A 2 14.09 7.19 8.68
CA ILE A 2 13.02 7.69 9.54
C ILE A 2 11.69 7.32 8.91
N ILE A 3 10.74 6.82 9.70
CA ILE A 3 9.34 6.68 9.30
C ILE A 3 8.60 7.91 9.85
N ARG A 4 7.96 8.67 8.97
CA ARG A 4 7.22 9.88 9.34
C ARG A 4 5.94 10.05 8.53
N ARG A 5 5.04 10.90 9.00
CA ARG A 5 3.86 11.24 8.23
C ARG A 5 4.22 11.94 6.93
N TYR A 6 3.42 11.67 5.92
CA TYR A 6 3.47 12.36 4.62
C TYR A 6 3.30 13.88 4.81
N ARG A 7 4.01 14.63 3.99
CA ARG A 7 3.89 16.09 3.85
C ARG A 7 3.58 16.43 2.39
N PRO A 8 2.92 17.56 2.08
CA PRO A 8 2.64 17.94 0.70
C PRO A 8 3.86 17.94 -0.22
N SER A 9 5.03 18.29 0.32
CA SER A 9 6.30 18.26 -0.42
C SER A 9 6.75 16.86 -0.86
N ASP A 10 6.17 15.80 -0.30
CA ASP A 10 6.50 14.41 -0.67
C ASP A 10 5.73 13.92 -1.90
N GLN A 11 4.72 14.65 -2.36
CA GLN A 11 3.80 14.16 -3.39
C GLN A 11 4.52 13.71 -4.66
N GLY A 12 5.46 14.50 -5.16
CA GLY A 12 6.23 14.14 -6.35
C GLY A 12 7.03 12.85 -6.17
N ALA A 13 7.69 12.69 -5.01
CA ALA A 13 8.48 11.51 -4.69
C ALA A 13 7.60 10.26 -4.52
N VAL A 14 6.44 10.39 -3.88
CA VAL A 14 5.47 9.30 -3.71
C VAL A 14 4.94 8.82 -5.06
N ILE A 15 4.55 9.72 -5.94
CA ILE A 15 4.08 9.38 -7.29
C ILE A 15 5.19 8.70 -8.10
N ALA A 16 6.41 9.21 -8.04
CA ALA A 16 7.55 8.62 -8.74
C ALA A 16 7.83 7.20 -8.24
N LEU A 17 7.84 7.00 -6.93
CA LEU A 17 8.03 5.67 -6.32
C LEU A 17 6.92 4.71 -6.73
N PHE A 18 5.67 5.15 -6.75
CA PHE A 18 4.53 4.33 -7.17
C PHE A 18 4.66 3.92 -8.64
N ARG A 19 4.99 4.85 -9.54
CA ARG A 19 5.19 4.56 -10.97
C ARG A 19 6.29 3.52 -11.17
N GLU A 20 7.44 3.74 -10.56
CA GLU A 20 8.58 2.83 -10.64
C GLU A 20 8.19 1.42 -10.15
N PHE A 21 7.57 1.34 -8.99
CA PHE A 21 7.12 0.08 -8.40
C PHE A 21 6.13 -0.67 -9.31
N MET A 22 5.16 0.03 -9.88
CA MET A 22 4.17 -0.58 -10.76
C MET A 22 4.79 -1.09 -12.07
N TRP A 23 5.68 -0.32 -12.68
CA TRP A 23 6.35 -0.76 -13.91
C TRP A 23 7.30 -1.93 -13.70
N GLU A 24 7.89 -2.07 -12.52
CA GLU A 24 8.65 -3.26 -12.16
C GLU A 24 7.79 -4.52 -12.11
N LEU A 25 6.54 -4.39 -11.69
CA LEU A 25 5.59 -5.52 -11.60
C LEU A 25 4.97 -5.87 -12.95
N ALA A 26 4.85 -4.92 -13.85
CA ALA A 26 4.05 -5.06 -15.08
C ALA A 26 4.65 -6.10 -16.04
N PRO A 27 3.91 -7.19 -16.36
CA PRO A 27 4.29 -8.05 -17.47
C PRO A 27 4.26 -7.25 -18.78
N PRO A 28 5.16 -7.51 -19.75
CA PRO A 28 5.22 -6.75 -21.01
C PRO A 28 3.88 -6.70 -21.76
N LYS A 29 3.11 -7.80 -21.75
CA LYS A 29 1.81 -7.89 -22.43
C LYS A 29 0.69 -7.12 -21.75
N LEU A 30 0.88 -6.64 -20.50
CA LEU A 30 -0.11 -5.91 -19.73
C LEU A 30 0.23 -4.42 -19.58
N GLY A 31 1.11 -3.89 -20.42
CA GLY A 31 1.56 -2.50 -20.34
C GLY A 31 0.43 -1.48 -20.42
N GLY A 32 -0.56 -1.71 -21.28
CA GLY A 32 -1.72 -0.83 -21.42
C GLY A 32 -2.60 -0.81 -20.16
N GLU A 33 -2.85 -1.98 -19.59
CA GLU A 33 -3.66 -2.14 -18.37
C GLU A 33 -2.97 -1.50 -17.16
N PHE A 34 -1.65 -1.67 -17.03
CA PHE A 34 -0.87 -1.03 -15.97
C PHE A 34 -0.83 0.48 -16.13
N GLN A 35 -0.67 1.00 -17.35
CA GLN A 35 -0.74 2.44 -17.62
C GLN A 35 -2.09 3.01 -17.18
N ALA A 36 -3.19 2.37 -17.56
CA ALA A 36 -4.54 2.80 -17.16
C ALA A 36 -4.72 2.76 -15.65
N TYR A 37 -4.22 1.73 -14.98
CA TYR A 37 -4.27 1.62 -13.52
C TYR A 37 -3.48 2.73 -12.83
N ILE A 38 -2.25 2.98 -13.28
CA ILE A 38 -1.40 4.04 -12.71
C ILE A 38 -2.11 5.39 -12.80
N GLU A 39 -2.72 5.69 -13.94
CA GLU A 39 -3.46 6.95 -14.14
C GLU A 39 -4.68 7.04 -13.23
N ARG A 40 -5.45 5.97 -13.06
CA ARG A 40 -6.60 5.94 -12.14
C ARG A 40 -6.14 6.12 -10.68
N ALA A 41 -5.12 5.38 -10.28
CA ALA A 41 -4.61 5.43 -8.90
C ALA A 41 -4.08 6.82 -8.55
N ILE A 42 -3.39 7.48 -9.47
CA ILE A 42 -2.90 8.85 -9.25
C ILE A 42 -4.06 9.83 -9.27
N GLY A 43 -4.96 9.75 -10.25
CA GLY A 43 -6.09 10.67 -10.38
C GLY A 43 -7.07 10.62 -9.20
N GLU A 44 -7.36 9.42 -8.70
CA GLU A 44 -8.36 9.21 -7.65
C GLU A 44 -7.80 9.20 -6.24
N GLU A 45 -6.51 8.92 -6.06
CA GLU A 45 -5.91 8.72 -4.73
C GLU A 45 -4.56 9.42 -4.55
N LEU A 46 -3.51 8.96 -5.23
CA LEU A 46 -2.13 9.37 -4.95
C LEU A 46 -1.80 10.80 -5.39
N GLY A 47 -2.52 11.36 -6.33
CA GLY A 47 -2.42 12.78 -6.71
C GLY A 47 -3.12 13.72 -5.75
N ARG A 48 -3.83 13.18 -4.74
CA ARG A 48 -4.63 13.93 -3.77
C ARG A 48 -4.57 13.30 -2.37
N ILE A 49 -3.39 12.97 -1.91
CA ILE A 49 -3.19 12.26 -0.62
C ILE A 49 -3.83 13.00 0.56
N GLU A 50 -3.72 14.32 0.62
CA GLU A 50 -4.33 15.08 1.71
C GLU A 50 -5.84 14.94 1.72
N GLU A 51 -6.50 15.05 0.57
CA GLU A 51 -7.95 14.86 0.47
C GLU A 51 -8.36 13.43 0.79
N TYR A 52 -7.61 12.47 0.30
CA TYR A 52 -7.99 11.06 0.40
C TYR A 52 -7.75 10.50 1.81
N TYR A 53 -6.61 10.83 2.44
CA TYR A 53 -6.19 10.22 3.69
C TYR A 53 -6.36 11.12 4.92
N PHE A 54 -6.30 12.44 4.80
CA PHE A 54 -6.22 13.33 5.95
C PHE A 54 -7.53 14.06 6.30
N LYS A 55 -8.62 13.76 5.60
CA LYS A 55 -9.95 14.26 6.00
C LYS A 55 -10.45 13.65 7.31
N ARG A 56 -9.88 12.52 7.72
CA ARG A 56 -10.24 11.80 8.92
C ARG A 56 -9.01 11.60 9.82
N PRO A 57 -9.13 11.77 11.16
CA PRO A 57 -8.01 11.55 12.05
C PRO A 57 -7.62 10.09 12.20
N ASP A 58 -8.51 9.15 11.84
CA ASP A 58 -8.31 7.71 11.90
C ASP A 58 -7.80 7.09 10.58
N GLN A 59 -7.30 7.94 9.67
CA GLN A 59 -6.61 7.56 8.44
C GLN A 59 -5.27 8.28 8.36
N GLY A 60 -4.37 7.81 7.51
CA GLY A 60 -3.09 8.47 7.32
C GLY A 60 -2.22 7.88 6.24
N PHE A 61 -1.11 8.55 5.98
CA PHE A 61 -0.11 8.14 5.01
C PHE A 61 1.29 8.45 5.54
N TRP A 62 2.20 7.50 5.41
CA TRP A 62 3.57 7.60 5.91
C TRP A 62 4.58 7.36 4.82
N VAL A 63 5.74 7.96 4.99
CA VAL A 63 6.90 7.73 4.14
C VAL A 63 8.08 7.25 4.98
N ALA A 64 8.92 6.42 4.37
CA ALA A 64 10.24 6.12 4.88
C ALA A 64 11.23 7.05 4.17
N GLU A 65 12.04 7.76 4.94
CA GLU A 65 13.01 8.74 4.46
C GLU A 65 14.42 8.34 4.86
N ALA A 66 15.33 8.35 3.89
CA ALA A 66 16.76 8.12 4.12
C ALA A 66 17.54 9.05 3.17
N GLY A 67 17.43 10.37 3.42
CA GLY A 67 17.70 11.39 2.44
C GLY A 67 16.51 11.54 1.50
N PRO A 68 16.38 10.82 0.41
CA PRO A 68 15.14 10.76 -0.38
C PRO A 68 14.05 9.93 0.33
N VAL A 69 12.81 10.02 -0.18
CA VAL A 69 11.73 9.09 0.14
C VAL A 69 12.04 7.75 -0.50
N ILE A 70 12.09 6.69 0.31
CA ILE A 70 12.47 5.34 -0.11
C ILE A 70 11.37 4.31 0.10
N GLY A 71 10.26 4.70 0.71
CA GLY A 71 9.12 3.82 0.93
C GLY A 71 7.89 4.60 1.34
N MET A 72 6.73 3.94 1.27
CA MET A 72 5.44 4.54 1.61
C MET A 72 4.44 3.50 2.08
N VAL A 73 3.43 3.95 2.84
CA VAL A 73 2.27 3.14 3.25
C VAL A 73 1.11 4.06 3.61
N GLY A 74 -0.11 3.65 3.26
CA GLY A 74 -1.35 4.32 3.64
C GLY A 74 -2.23 3.45 4.51
N ILE A 75 -3.03 4.09 5.36
CA ILE A 75 -4.10 3.46 6.15
C ILE A 75 -5.42 4.16 5.81
N GLU A 76 -6.37 3.36 5.32
CA GLU A 76 -7.73 3.78 5.00
C GLU A 76 -8.72 3.09 5.94
N ARG A 77 -9.73 3.82 6.39
CA ARG A 77 -10.81 3.27 7.21
C ARG A 77 -11.75 2.43 6.34
N ARG A 78 -12.08 1.24 6.79
CA ARG A 78 -13.13 0.39 6.18
C ARG A 78 -14.44 0.50 6.95
N ASP A 79 -14.36 0.33 8.27
CA ASP A 79 -15.50 0.48 9.19
C ASP A 79 -14.98 0.89 10.58
N ALA A 80 -15.83 0.80 11.61
CA ALA A 80 -15.46 1.20 12.97
C ALA A 80 -14.29 0.40 13.56
N ASP A 81 -14.19 -0.87 13.21
CA ASP A 81 -13.21 -1.81 13.78
C ASP A 81 -12.09 -2.20 12.82
N THR A 82 -12.23 -1.91 11.53
CA THR A 82 -11.34 -2.42 10.49
C THR A 82 -10.71 -1.29 9.67
N ALA A 83 -9.38 -1.31 9.59
CA ALA A 83 -8.61 -0.48 8.67
C ALA A 83 -8.03 -1.32 7.51
N GLU A 84 -7.72 -0.67 6.40
CA GLU A 84 -7.06 -1.27 5.25
C GLU A 84 -5.69 -0.65 5.04
N LEU A 85 -4.67 -1.50 4.96
CA LEU A 85 -3.33 -1.08 4.57
C LEU A 85 -3.27 -0.93 3.06
N ARG A 86 -2.79 0.24 2.63
CA ARG A 86 -2.75 0.64 1.22
C ARG A 86 -1.36 1.09 0.81
N ARG A 87 -1.04 0.88 -0.45
CA ARG A 87 0.12 1.52 -1.10
C ARG A 87 1.47 1.21 -0.47
N MET A 88 1.64 0.04 0.15
CA MET A 88 2.95 -0.38 0.64
C MET A 88 3.91 -0.55 -0.54
N ALA A 89 4.95 0.25 -0.57
CA ALA A 89 6.02 0.12 -1.56
C ALA A 89 7.35 0.55 -0.97
N VAL A 90 8.42 -0.11 -1.40
CA VAL A 90 9.81 0.22 -1.02
C VAL A 90 10.64 0.29 -2.28
N ALA A 91 11.43 1.36 -2.43
CA ALA A 91 12.34 1.55 -3.55
C ALA A 91 13.30 0.36 -3.67
N ARG A 92 13.53 -0.09 -4.89
CA ARG A 92 14.29 -1.32 -5.19
C ARG A 92 15.62 -1.41 -4.45
N ALA A 93 16.40 -0.33 -4.45
CA ALA A 93 17.71 -0.27 -3.82
C ALA A 93 17.66 -0.40 -2.28
N HIS A 94 16.48 -0.26 -1.68
CA HIS A 94 16.29 -0.27 -0.22
C HIS A 94 15.48 -1.48 0.29
N ARG A 95 15.16 -2.43 -0.58
CA ARG A 95 14.46 -3.67 -0.21
C ARG A 95 15.37 -4.61 0.58
N LYS A 96 14.74 -5.51 1.36
CA LYS A 96 15.43 -6.51 2.22
C LYS A 96 16.32 -5.87 3.29
N LYS A 97 16.09 -4.61 3.63
CA LYS A 97 16.81 -3.85 4.66
C LYS A 97 15.90 -3.43 5.82
N GLY A 98 14.73 -4.06 5.94
CA GLY A 98 13.80 -3.80 7.05
C GLY A 98 12.85 -2.61 6.83
N VAL A 99 12.92 -1.91 5.71
CA VAL A 99 12.06 -0.72 5.43
C VAL A 99 10.58 -1.09 5.45
N GLY A 100 10.20 -2.17 4.76
CA GLY A 100 8.81 -2.63 4.72
C GLY A 100 8.28 -3.01 6.10
N ARG A 101 9.10 -3.69 6.93
CA ARG A 101 8.72 -4.03 8.30
C ARG A 101 8.53 -2.79 9.17
N ALA A 102 9.38 -1.78 9.01
CA ALA A 102 9.28 -0.53 9.77
C ALA A 102 8.02 0.26 9.38
N LEU A 103 7.69 0.32 8.08
CA LEU A 103 6.46 0.93 7.60
C LEU A 103 5.23 0.19 8.13
N LEU A 104 5.25 -1.14 8.09
CA LEU A 104 4.15 -1.97 8.59
C LEU A 104 3.95 -1.78 10.09
N ALA A 105 5.03 -1.76 10.87
CA ALA A 105 4.97 -1.53 12.32
C ALA A 105 4.39 -0.14 12.65
N ALA A 106 4.76 0.89 11.91
CA ALA A 106 4.20 2.24 12.08
C ALA A 106 2.70 2.28 11.78
N ALA A 107 2.28 1.61 10.70
CA ALA A 107 0.88 1.50 10.32
C ALA A 107 0.06 0.75 11.37
N GLU A 108 0.56 -0.38 11.86
CA GLU A 108 -0.11 -1.16 12.92
C GLU A 108 -0.23 -0.37 14.23
N ALA A 109 0.84 0.32 14.64
CA ALA A 109 0.81 1.15 15.85
C ALA A 109 -0.23 2.27 15.75
N PHE A 110 -0.34 2.90 14.57
CA PHE A 110 -1.39 3.88 14.30
C PHE A 110 -2.78 3.28 14.42
N CYS A 111 -3.01 2.12 13.84
CA CYS A 111 -4.30 1.42 13.89
C CYS A 111 -4.70 1.09 15.34
N VAL A 112 -3.78 0.53 16.12
CA VAL A 112 -4.03 0.22 17.55
C VAL A 112 -4.37 1.49 18.32
N LYS A 113 -3.62 2.56 18.13
CA LYS A 113 -3.87 3.86 18.79
C LYS A 113 -5.25 4.43 18.47
N HIS A 114 -5.78 4.16 17.27
CA HIS A 114 -7.10 4.67 16.85
C HIS A 114 -8.25 3.67 17.08
N GLY A 115 -8.00 2.59 17.80
CA GLY A 115 -9.02 1.64 18.21
C GLY A 115 -9.43 0.60 17.18
N TYR A 116 -8.70 0.48 16.09
CA TYR A 116 -8.95 -0.58 15.12
C TYR A 116 -8.59 -1.96 15.70
N ARG A 117 -9.46 -2.93 15.49
CA ARG A 117 -9.28 -4.31 15.96
C ARG A 117 -8.71 -5.23 14.89
N LYS A 118 -8.78 -4.82 13.63
CA LYS A 118 -8.34 -5.62 12.51
C LYS A 118 -7.75 -4.74 11.42
N LEU A 119 -6.65 -5.22 10.84
CA LEU A 119 -6.03 -4.62 9.66
C LEU A 119 -6.14 -5.62 8.51
N VAL A 120 -6.70 -5.16 7.39
CA VAL A 120 -6.84 -5.95 6.17
C VAL A 120 -5.97 -5.35 5.07
N LEU A 121 -5.61 -6.17 4.11
CA LEU A 121 -4.89 -5.75 2.92
C LEU A 121 -5.13 -6.73 1.77
N SER A 122 -4.81 -6.33 0.56
CA SER A 122 -4.78 -7.23 -0.58
C SER A 122 -3.52 -7.05 -1.43
N THR A 123 -3.07 -8.13 -2.05
CA THR A 123 -1.95 -8.16 -2.98
C THR A 123 -2.39 -8.80 -4.28
N SER A 124 -1.70 -8.51 -5.39
CA SER A 124 -1.87 -9.26 -6.62
C SER A 124 -0.96 -10.48 -6.65
N GLU A 125 -1.27 -11.43 -7.54
CA GLU A 125 -0.42 -12.61 -7.78
C GLU A 125 1.02 -12.27 -8.19
N LEU A 126 1.26 -11.03 -8.65
CA LEU A 126 2.59 -10.55 -9.05
C LEU A 126 3.44 -10.07 -7.87
N GLN A 127 2.85 -9.93 -6.66
CA GLN A 127 3.49 -9.33 -5.49
C GLN A 127 3.93 -10.38 -4.46
N GLN A 128 4.68 -11.38 -4.87
CA GLN A 128 5.08 -12.50 -3.99
C GLN A 128 5.95 -12.07 -2.80
N ALA A 129 6.85 -11.10 -3.00
CA ALA A 129 7.68 -10.57 -1.91
C ALA A 129 6.86 -9.87 -0.84
N ALA A 130 5.82 -9.14 -1.24
CA ALA A 130 4.88 -8.50 -0.31
C ALA A 130 4.10 -9.57 0.48
N ALA A 131 3.62 -10.62 -0.18
CA ALA A 131 2.93 -11.73 0.48
C ALA A 131 3.80 -12.38 1.56
N GLN A 132 5.09 -12.60 1.29
CA GLN A 132 6.03 -13.15 2.28
C GLN A 132 6.20 -12.22 3.48
N LEU A 133 6.30 -10.90 3.26
CA LEU A 133 6.38 -9.93 4.33
C LEU A 133 5.15 -10.00 5.24
N TYR A 134 3.96 -10.02 4.67
CA TYR A 134 2.71 -10.04 5.44
C TYR A 134 2.55 -11.35 6.21
N GLN A 135 2.79 -12.50 5.57
CA GLN A 135 2.73 -13.81 6.25
C GLN A 135 3.71 -13.89 7.42
N SER A 136 4.94 -13.43 7.24
CA SER A 136 5.96 -13.42 8.30
C SER A 136 5.68 -12.38 9.39
N SER A 137 4.72 -11.48 9.17
CA SER A 137 4.29 -10.44 10.12
C SER A 137 2.96 -10.77 10.80
N GLY A 138 2.46 -12.00 10.64
CA GLY A 138 1.27 -12.48 11.33
C GLY A 138 -0.05 -12.31 10.59
N TYR A 139 0.00 -11.95 9.30
CA TYR A 139 -1.20 -11.88 8.46
C TYR A 139 -1.55 -13.25 7.90
N SER A 140 -2.85 -13.55 7.85
CA SER A 140 -3.38 -14.78 7.27
C SER A 140 -4.17 -14.48 6.01
N MET A 141 -3.99 -15.30 4.97
CA MET A 141 -4.79 -15.21 3.76
C MET A 141 -6.19 -15.74 4.03
N VAL A 142 -7.21 -14.94 3.76
CA VAL A 142 -8.60 -15.28 4.04
C VAL A 142 -9.44 -15.48 2.78
N ARG A 143 -8.99 -14.96 1.64
CA ARG A 143 -9.73 -15.07 0.39
C ARG A 143 -8.83 -14.85 -0.83
N GLU A 144 -9.10 -15.61 -1.89
CA GLU A 144 -8.58 -15.38 -3.24
C GLU A 144 -9.71 -14.86 -4.11
N GLU A 145 -9.43 -13.79 -4.85
CA GLU A 145 -10.34 -13.22 -5.84
C GLU A 145 -9.69 -13.37 -7.22
N LYS A 146 -10.22 -14.28 -8.05
CA LYS A 146 -9.56 -14.73 -9.29
C LYS A 146 -9.51 -13.70 -10.40
N ALA A 147 -10.46 -12.77 -10.47
CA ALA A 147 -10.54 -11.77 -11.51
C ALA A 147 -11.17 -10.50 -10.95
N ALA A 148 -10.42 -9.78 -10.13
CA ALA A 148 -10.89 -8.50 -9.61
C ALA A 148 -11.11 -7.50 -10.75
N PRO A 149 -12.22 -6.74 -10.74
CA PRO A 149 -12.45 -5.73 -11.76
C PRO A 149 -11.43 -4.58 -11.65
N PRO A 150 -11.13 -3.87 -12.75
CA PRO A 150 -10.25 -2.73 -12.69
C PRO A 150 -10.84 -1.58 -11.85
N SER A 151 -10.01 -0.94 -11.05
CA SER A 151 -10.37 0.21 -10.21
C SER A 151 -9.11 0.98 -9.82
N HIS A 152 -9.23 2.03 -8.98
CA HIS A 152 -8.02 2.66 -8.40
C HIS A 152 -7.31 1.74 -7.39
N LYS A 153 -7.91 0.61 -7.03
CA LYS A 153 -7.34 -0.40 -6.12
C LYS A 153 -6.84 -1.65 -6.82
N SER A 154 -7.15 -1.84 -8.09
CA SER A 154 -6.85 -3.07 -8.83
C SER A 154 -6.57 -2.79 -10.29
N VAL A 155 -5.52 -3.42 -10.83
CA VAL A 155 -5.22 -3.40 -12.27
C VAL A 155 -6.34 -4.08 -13.06
N GLY A 156 -6.96 -5.10 -12.50
CA GLY A 156 -7.86 -5.99 -13.24
C GLY A 156 -7.06 -6.95 -14.10
N ALA A 157 -7.33 -6.96 -15.41
CA ALA A 157 -6.58 -7.75 -16.41
C ALA A 157 -6.54 -9.26 -16.13
N GLY A 158 -7.54 -9.80 -15.43
CA GLY A 158 -7.59 -11.22 -15.06
C GLY A 158 -6.63 -11.63 -13.95
N LEU A 159 -5.89 -10.70 -13.36
CA LEU A 159 -4.97 -10.99 -12.27
C LEU A 159 -5.74 -11.37 -10.99
N ALA A 160 -5.28 -12.41 -10.31
CA ALA A 160 -5.81 -12.80 -9.02
C ALA A 160 -5.32 -11.82 -7.93
N ARG A 161 -6.20 -11.60 -6.94
CA ARG A 161 -5.86 -10.85 -5.72
C ARG A 161 -6.03 -11.74 -4.51
N PHE A 162 -5.09 -11.62 -3.58
CA PHE A 162 -5.10 -12.35 -2.32
C PHE A 162 -5.38 -11.38 -1.18
N HIS A 163 -6.41 -11.69 -0.40
CA HIS A 163 -6.84 -10.87 0.73
C HIS A 163 -6.31 -11.44 2.04
N TYR A 164 -5.66 -10.60 2.83
CA TYR A 164 -5.05 -10.95 4.10
C TYR A 164 -5.66 -10.13 5.23
N GLU A 165 -5.63 -10.68 6.44
CA GLU A 165 -6.02 -9.97 7.63
C GLU A 165 -5.14 -10.32 8.84
N LYS A 166 -5.10 -9.41 9.81
CA LYS A 166 -4.46 -9.60 11.10
C LYS A 166 -5.30 -8.96 12.18
N ALA A 167 -5.57 -9.71 13.26
CA ALA A 167 -6.17 -9.15 14.46
C ALA A 167 -5.15 -8.27 15.17
N LEU A 168 -5.59 -7.09 15.61
CA LEU A 168 -4.78 -6.10 16.33
C LEU A 168 -5.19 -6.06 17.81
N GLY A 169 -4.28 -5.71 18.62
CA GLY A 169 -4.52 -5.58 20.05
C GLY A 169 -3.49 -6.24 20.85
#